data_3a8c17e0b29137f4ea2c59c414203ea8
#
_entry.id   3a8c17e0b29137f4ea2c59c414203ea8
#
_cell.length_a   1.000
_cell.length_b   1.000
_cell.length_c   1.000
_cell.angle_alpha   90.00
_cell.angle_beta   90.00
_cell.angle_gamma   90.00
#
_symmetry.space_group_name_H-M   'P 1'
#
loop_
_entity.id
_entity.type
_entity.pdbx_description
1 polymer ?
#
loop_
_entity_poly.entity_id
_entity_poly.type
_entity_poly.pdbx_seq_one_letter_code
_entity_poly.pdbx_strand_id
1 'polypeptide(L)'
;SIVCARRGGTTAAMDVLNKYFTISQMPVASSTYWNIIHGAKPGQAAEDAEGIRTMRNLAKNMAYMMKAFAAAKDTVALPENEPKTFTNFIR
;
A
#
# COMPACT_ATOMS: atom_id res chain seq x y z
N SER A 1 1.92 -1.92 -0.84
CA SER A 1 2.98 -2.63 -1.60
C SER A 1 4.29 -1.84 -1.61
N ILE A 2 5.37 -2.55 -1.86
CA ILE A 2 6.73 -2.00 -2.04
C ILE A 2 7.29 -2.61 -3.31
N VAL A 3 7.89 -1.79 -4.17
CA VAL A 3 8.49 -2.26 -5.42
C VAL A 3 9.96 -1.84 -5.46
N CYS A 4 10.83 -2.79 -5.81
CA CYS A 4 12.23 -2.52 -6.07
C CYS A 4 12.56 -2.83 -7.54
N ALA A 5 13.18 -1.89 -8.23
CA ALA A 5 13.60 -2.09 -9.61
C ALA A 5 14.81 -1.25 -10.00
N ARG A 6 15.46 -1.68 -11.08
CA ARG A 6 16.61 -0.98 -11.65
C ARG A 6 16.25 0.33 -12.33
N ARG A 7 15.10 0.39 -13.00
CA ARG A 7 14.66 1.50 -13.86
C ARG A 7 13.16 1.75 -13.70
N GLY A 8 12.57 2.53 -14.62
CA GLY A 8 11.14 2.85 -14.65
C GLY A 8 10.21 1.61 -14.69
N GLY A 9 8.92 1.85 -14.61
CA GLY A 9 7.89 0.81 -14.52
C GLY A 9 7.50 0.44 -13.09
N THR A 10 8.24 0.90 -12.09
CA THR A 10 7.93 0.66 -10.67
C THR A 10 6.60 1.24 -10.24
N THR A 11 6.25 2.44 -10.71
CA THR A 11 4.94 3.07 -10.42
C THR A 11 3.79 2.26 -10.98
N ALA A 12 3.90 1.82 -12.25
CA ALA A 12 2.89 0.98 -12.87
C ALA A 12 2.73 -0.37 -12.14
N ALA A 13 3.84 -1.00 -11.74
CA ALA A 13 3.82 -2.23 -10.97
C ALA A 13 3.16 -2.03 -9.60
N MET A 14 3.47 -0.93 -8.92
CA MET A 14 2.88 -0.58 -7.63
C MET A 14 1.37 -0.34 -7.74
N ASP A 15 0.92 0.34 -8.79
CA ASP A 15 -0.51 0.59 -9.04
C ASP A 15 -1.26 -0.72 -9.25
N VAL A 16 -0.69 -1.66 -10.00
CA VAL A 16 -1.29 -2.99 -10.20
C VAL A 16 -1.36 -3.75 -8.88
N LEU A 17 -0.28 -3.77 -8.09
CA LEU A 17 -0.25 -4.44 -6.79
C LEU A 17 -1.25 -3.83 -5.80
N ASN A 18 -1.38 -2.52 -5.76
CA ASN A 18 -2.33 -1.84 -4.87
C ASN A 18 -3.79 -2.18 -5.18
N LYS A 19 -4.13 -2.54 -6.43
CA LYS A 19 -5.49 -2.97 -6.78
C LYS A 19 -5.94 -4.22 -6.04
N TYR A 20 -5.03 -5.14 -5.69
CA TYR A 20 -5.37 -6.30 -4.87
C TYR A 20 -5.83 -5.92 -3.46
N PHE A 21 -5.24 -4.88 -2.89
CA PHE A 21 -5.63 -4.40 -1.57
C PHE A 21 -6.95 -3.62 -1.63
N THR A 22 -7.08 -2.72 -2.60
CA THR A 22 -8.27 -1.87 -2.71
C THR A 22 -9.53 -2.65 -3.07
N ILE A 23 -9.46 -3.67 -3.93
CA ILE A 23 -10.61 -4.53 -4.22
C ILE A 23 -11.02 -5.37 -3.01
N SER A 24 -10.11 -5.60 -2.07
CA SER A 24 -10.35 -6.33 -0.83
C SER A 24 -10.78 -5.43 0.33
N GLN A 25 -11.15 -4.17 0.05
CA GLN A 25 -11.52 -3.16 1.05
C GLN A 25 -10.43 -2.90 2.10
N MET A 26 -9.16 -3.17 1.76
CA MET A 26 -8.05 -2.93 2.67
C MET A 26 -7.59 -1.47 2.57
N PRO A 27 -7.47 -0.74 3.69
CA PRO A 27 -6.85 0.56 3.70
C PRO A 27 -5.37 0.45 3.33
N VAL A 28 -4.90 1.32 2.45
CA VAL A 28 -3.52 1.31 1.99
C VAL A 28 -2.72 2.38 2.73
N ALA A 29 -1.70 1.97 3.46
CA ALA A 29 -0.76 2.89 4.08
C ALA A 29 0.11 3.54 3.00
N SER A 30 0.20 4.86 3.04
CA SER A 30 1.09 5.66 2.18
C SER A 30 2.32 6.13 2.95
N SER A 31 3.33 6.56 2.21
CA SER A 31 4.53 7.19 2.73
C SER A 31 4.62 8.65 2.28
N THR A 32 5.79 9.25 2.44
CA THR A 32 6.11 10.60 1.95
C THR A 32 6.42 10.65 0.46
N TYR A 33 6.53 9.49 -0.18
CA TYR A 33 6.70 9.30 -1.61
C TYR A 33 6.17 7.92 -2.01
N TRP A 34 6.19 7.57 -3.29
CA TRP A 34 5.84 6.22 -3.74
C TRP A 34 6.75 5.18 -3.09
N ASN A 35 6.19 4.03 -2.74
CA ASN A 35 6.90 2.97 -2.03
C ASN A 35 7.84 2.20 -2.96
N ILE A 36 8.85 2.88 -3.45
CA ILE A 36 9.79 2.42 -4.44
C ILE A 36 11.21 2.50 -3.88
N ILE A 37 12.00 1.46 -4.17
CA ILE A 37 13.44 1.41 -3.93
C ILE A 37 14.14 1.09 -5.24
N HIS A 38 15.29 1.69 -5.49
CA HIS A 38 16.06 1.46 -6.69
C HIS A 38 17.33 0.66 -6.38
N GLY A 39 17.64 -0.28 -7.27
CA GLY A 39 18.87 -1.07 -7.21
C GLY A 39 18.99 -1.97 -8.44
N ALA A 40 20.19 -2.09 -9.01
CA ALA A 40 20.48 -2.89 -10.20
C ALA A 40 21.30 -4.13 -9.88
N LYS A 41 22.01 -4.14 -8.75
CA LYS A 41 22.90 -5.23 -8.31
C LYS A 41 22.59 -5.57 -6.85
N PRO A 42 22.95 -6.76 -6.38
CA PRO A 42 22.84 -7.11 -4.97
C PRO A 42 23.46 -6.04 -4.08
N GLY A 43 22.75 -5.66 -3.02
CA GLY A 43 23.16 -4.64 -2.05
C GLY A 43 22.76 -3.20 -2.39
N GLN A 44 22.61 -2.82 -3.65
CA GLN A 44 22.36 -1.43 -4.04
C GLN A 44 21.03 -0.85 -3.52
N ALA A 45 20.02 -1.67 -3.35
CA ALA A 45 18.76 -1.20 -2.75
C ALA A 45 18.96 -0.65 -1.32
N ALA A 46 19.95 -1.14 -0.58
CA ALA A 46 20.30 -0.62 0.74
C ALA A 46 21.07 0.73 0.67
N GLU A 47 21.62 1.07 -0.48
CA GLU A 47 22.34 2.32 -0.73
C GLU A 47 21.38 3.45 -1.18
N ASP A 48 20.15 3.12 -1.57
CA ASP A 48 19.13 4.09 -1.95
C ASP A 48 18.58 4.80 -0.68
N ALA A 49 19.25 5.86 -0.28
CA ALA A 49 18.91 6.61 0.94
C ALA A 49 17.49 7.21 0.90
N GLU A 50 17.01 7.62 -0.28
CA GLU A 50 15.65 8.15 -0.46
C GLU A 50 14.62 7.04 -0.33
N GLY A 51 14.82 5.92 -1.02
CA GLY A 51 13.94 4.75 -0.92
C GLY A 51 13.90 4.21 0.51
N ILE A 52 15.02 4.07 1.18
CA ILE A 52 15.09 3.63 2.59
C ILE A 52 14.34 4.59 3.52
N ARG A 53 14.50 5.90 3.35
CA ARG A 53 13.73 6.89 4.12
C ARG A 53 12.23 6.75 3.87
N THR A 54 11.83 6.55 2.62
CA THR A 54 10.44 6.32 2.23
C THR A 54 9.88 5.05 2.91
N MET A 55 10.65 3.96 2.96
CA MET A 55 10.25 2.73 3.65
C MET A 55 10.10 2.91 5.16
N ARG A 56 11.01 3.65 5.78
CA ARG A 56 10.91 3.95 7.22
C ARG A 56 9.66 4.78 7.55
N ASN A 57 9.33 5.74 6.70
CA ASN A 57 8.10 6.54 6.86
C ASN A 57 6.85 5.70 6.63
N LEU A 58 6.86 4.82 5.62
CA LEU A 58 5.79 3.84 5.41
C LEU A 58 5.55 2.99 6.66
N ALA A 59 6.62 2.44 7.24
CA ALA A 59 6.51 1.60 8.44
C ALA A 59 5.91 2.36 9.62
N LYS A 60 6.30 3.63 9.82
CA LYS A 60 5.73 4.49 10.88
C LYS A 60 4.24 4.77 10.64
N ASN A 61 3.86 5.11 9.41
CA ASN A 61 2.46 5.37 9.05
C ASN A 61 1.60 4.12 9.19
N MET A 62 2.10 2.96 8.77
CA MET A 62 1.41 1.68 8.95
C MET A 62 1.22 1.35 10.43
N ALA A 63 2.27 1.50 11.25
CA ALA A 63 2.19 1.28 12.69
C ALA A 63 1.19 2.23 13.36
N TYR A 64 1.14 3.49 12.92
CA TYR A 64 0.14 4.47 13.39
C TYR A 64 -1.29 4.02 13.06
N MET A 65 -1.55 3.64 11.81
CA MET A 65 -2.88 3.16 11.38
C MET A 65 -3.30 1.91 12.17
N MET A 66 -2.41 0.94 12.32
CA MET A 66 -2.69 -0.28 13.09
C MET A 66 -3.04 0.03 14.55
N LYS A 67 -2.31 0.93 15.18
CA LYS A 67 -2.60 1.37 16.56
C LYS A 67 -3.94 2.12 16.66
N ALA A 68 -4.24 2.98 15.69
CA ALA A 68 -5.50 3.72 15.64
C ALA A 68 -6.70 2.77 15.49
N PHE A 69 -6.61 1.78 14.59
CA PHE A 69 -7.65 0.76 14.42
C PHE A 69 -7.81 -0.09 15.69
N ALA A 70 -6.69 -0.51 16.29
CA ALA A 70 -6.74 -1.28 17.53
C ALA A 70 -7.38 -0.49 18.69
N ALA A 71 -7.11 0.80 18.79
CA ALA A 71 -7.70 1.67 19.81
C ALA A 71 -9.20 1.91 19.58
N ALA A 72 -9.63 1.93 18.33
CA ALA A 72 -11.03 2.22 17.97
C ALA A 72 -11.94 0.97 17.91
N LYS A 73 -11.37 -0.24 17.91
CA LYS A 73 -12.11 -1.49 17.61
C LYS A 73 -13.36 -1.73 18.45
N ASP A 74 -13.34 -1.28 19.71
CA ASP A 74 -14.45 -1.49 20.66
C ASP A 74 -15.40 -0.28 20.75
N THR A 75 -15.07 0.83 20.09
CA THR A 75 -15.82 2.10 20.16
C THR A 75 -16.37 2.55 18.82
N VAL A 76 -15.80 2.08 17.72
CA VAL A 76 -16.22 2.40 16.35
C VAL A 76 -16.64 1.13 15.65
N ALA A 77 -17.92 1.03 15.32
CA ALA A 77 -18.45 -0.09 14.55
C ALA A 77 -17.85 -0.13 13.14
N LEU A 78 -17.56 -1.33 12.64
CA LEU A 78 -17.21 -1.49 11.24
C LEU A 78 -18.39 -1.12 10.34
N PRO A 79 -18.14 -0.51 9.17
CA PRO A 79 -19.20 -0.22 8.23
C PRO A 79 -19.84 -1.51 7.72
N GLU A 80 -21.17 -1.53 7.67
CA GLU A 80 -21.91 -2.62 7.06
C GLU A 80 -21.86 -2.50 5.54
N ASN A 81 -21.61 -3.63 4.88
CA ASN A 81 -21.65 -3.67 3.43
C ASN A 81 -23.09 -3.86 2.95
N GLU A 82 -23.51 -3.09 1.96
CA GLU A 82 -24.77 -3.34 1.27
C GLU A 82 -24.73 -4.70 0.52
N PRO A 83 -25.90 -5.32 0.34
CA PRO A 83 -25.99 -6.53 -0.48
C PRO A 83 -25.43 -6.32 -1.88
N LYS A 84 -24.68 -7.30 -2.38
CA LYS A 84 -24.09 -7.21 -3.72
C LYS A 84 -25.17 -7.16 -4.79
N THR A 85 -25.11 -6.13 -5.61
CA THR A 85 -25.90 -6.02 -6.84
C THR A 85 -24.96 -6.12 -8.03
N PHE A 86 -25.26 -7.01 -8.96
CA PHE A 86 -24.44 -7.18 -10.16
C PHE A 86 -25.03 -6.39 -11.32
N THR A 87 -24.21 -5.51 -11.89
CA THR A 87 -24.54 -4.83 -13.13
C THR A 87 -24.17 -5.72 -14.29
N ASN A 88 -25.16 -6.13 -15.08
CA ASN A 88 -24.97 -6.85 -16.32
C ASN A 88 -25.93 -6.32 -17.38
N PHE A 89 -25.40 -5.60 -18.35
CA PHE A 89 -26.15 -5.05 -19.48
C PHE A 89 -26.11 -5.94 -20.73
N ILE A 90 -25.42 -7.07 -20.69
CA ILE A 90 -25.40 -8.06 -21.76
C ILE A 90 -26.65 -8.93 -21.61
N ARG A 91 -27.51 -8.85 -22.60
CA ARG A 91 -28.77 -9.61 -22.71
C ARG A 91 -28.70 -10.58 -23.87
#